data_3c39e275d13720a8771e440a0c1cc985
#
_entry.id   3c39e275d13720a8771e440a0c1cc985
#
_cell.length_a   1.000
_cell.length_b   1.000
_cell.length_c   1.000
_cell.angle_alpha   90.00
_cell.angle_beta   90.00
_cell.angle_gamma   90.00
#
_symmetry.space_group_name_H-M   'P 1'
#
loop_
_entity.id
_entity.type
_entity.pdbx_description
1 polymer ?
#
loop_
_entity_poly.entity_id
_entity_poly.type
_entity_poly.pdbx_seq_one_letter_code
_entity_poly.pdbx_strand_id
1 'polypeptide(L)' 'MPKFKNDINIGDIIHIYHMFGHSEYKDAEGIVTDYDDTAVYGTWGLDGLNYDDDWEILEVGE' A
#
# COMPACT_ATOMS: atom_id res chain seq x y z
N MET A 1 12.22 4.16 -11.16
CA MET A 1 11.73 2.79 -11.32
C MET A 1 10.76 2.44 -10.18
N PRO A 2 9.64 1.79 -10.48
CA PRO A 2 8.76 1.33 -9.41
C PRO A 2 9.48 0.27 -8.56
N LYS A 3 9.22 0.32 -7.29
CA LYS A 3 9.74 -0.62 -6.30
C LYS A 3 8.91 -1.89 -6.31
N PHE A 4 9.51 -3.03 -6.06
CA PHE A 4 8.74 -4.25 -5.88
C PHE A 4 8.00 -4.19 -4.54
N LYS A 5 6.82 -4.80 -4.48
CA LYS A 5 5.97 -4.78 -3.28
C LYS A 5 6.67 -5.35 -2.05
N ASN A 6 7.50 -6.37 -2.22
CA ASN A 6 8.22 -6.98 -1.12
C ASN A 6 9.40 -6.13 -0.59
N ASP A 7 9.69 -5.03 -1.27
CA ASP A 7 10.72 -4.06 -0.85
C ASP A 7 10.11 -2.86 -0.12
N ILE A 8 8.88 -2.98 0.35
CA ILE A 8 8.15 -1.89 1.01
C ILE A 8 8.91 -1.38 2.25
N ASN A 9 8.85 -0.08 2.46
CA ASN A 9 9.41 0.55 3.67
C ASN A 9 8.40 1.55 4.24
N ILE A 10 8.49 1.78 5.53
CA ILE A 10 7.70 2.81 6.19
C ILE A 10 8.05 4.17 5.56
N GLY A 11 7.04 4.97 5.24
CA GLY A 11 7.22 6.25 4.57
C GLY A 11 7.01 6.20 3.07
N ASP A 12 6.98 5.01 2.46
CA ASP A 12 6.69 4.88 1.03
C ASP A 12 5.29 5.38 0.74
N ILE A 13 5.11 6.03 -0.41
CA ILE A 13 3.80 6.49 -0.88
C ILE A 13 3.28 5.48 -1.89
N ILE A 14 2.07 4.99 -1.67
CA ILE A 14 1.47 4.00 -2.55
C ILE A 14 0.13 4.48 -3.11
N HIS A 15 -0.22 3.94 -4.28
CA HIS A 15 -1.51 4.12 -4.91
C HIS A 15 -2.21 2.78 -4.98
N ILE A 16 -3.45 2.71 -4.48
CA ILE A 16 -4.25 1.50 -4.47
C ILE A 16 -5.19 1.53 -5.67
N TYR A 17 -5.06 0.56 -6.56
CA TYR A 17 -5.98 0.39 -7.69
C TYR A 17 -7.20 -0.42 -7.28
N HIS A 18 -6.99 -1.48 -6.52
CA HIS A 18 -8.07 -2.35 -6.08
C HIS A 18 -7.65 -3.09 -4.81
N MET A 19 -8.44 -2.95 -3.76
CA MET A 19 -8.29 -3.72 -2.54
C MET A 19 -9.44 -4.73 -2.47
N PHE A 20 -9.13 -6.01 -2.49
CA PHE A 20 -10.12 -7.07 -2.50
C PHE A 20 -11.06 -6.97 -1.29
N GLY A 21 -12.36 -6.93 -1.54
CA GLY A 21 -13.36 -6.81 -0.50
C GLY A 21 -13.58 -5.39 0.02
N HIS A 22 -12.84 -4.41 -0.49
CA HIS A 22 -12.89 -3.02 -0.01
C HIS A 22 -12.84 -2.05 -1.18
N SER A 23 -13.93 -1.99 -1.96
CA SER A 23 -13.99 -1.13 -3.15
C SER A 23 -13.89 0.36 -2.83
N GLU A 24 -14.11 0.75 -1.59
CA GLU A 24 -14.00 2.14 -1.15
C GLU A 24 -12.57 2.69 -1.23
N TYR A 25 -11.58 1.81 -1.31
CA TYR A 25 -10.18 2.21 -1.42
C TYR A 25 -9.68 2.32 -2.87
N LYS A 26 -10.56 2.14 -3.85
CA LYS A 26 -10.18 2.27 -5.25
C LYS A 26 -9.61 3.65 -5.52
N ASP A 27 -8.44 3.70 -6.15
CA ASP A 27 -7.70 4.93 -6.47
C ASP A 27 -7.29 5.74 -5.23
N ALA A 28 -7.26 5.13 -4.06
CA ALA A 28 -6.77 5.78 -2.85
C ALA A 28 -5.24 5.84 -2.86
N GLU A 29 -4.70 6.86 -2.21
CA GLU A 29 -3.25 6.99 -2.00
C GLU A 29 -2.99 7.18 -0.51
N GLY A 30 -1.80 6.77 -0.10
CA GLY A 30 -1.42 6.95 1.29
C GLY A 30 0.04 6.65 1.53
N ILE A 31 0.45 6.89 2.76
CA ILE A 31 1.82 6.70 3.22
C ILE A 31 1.85 5.48 4.12
N VAL A 32 2.81 4.58 3.87
CA VAL A 32 2.99 3.38 4.68
C VAL A 32 3.43 3.75 6.10
N THR A 33 2.70 3.27 7.09
CA THR A 33 3.03 3.48 8.50
C THR A 33 3.50 2.21 9.19
N ASP A 34 3.16 1.04 8.65
CA ASP A 34 3.59 -0.25 9.19
C ASP A 34 3.37 -1.33 8.12
N TYR A 35 3.97 -2.49 8.32
CA TYR A 35 3.74 -3.64 7.44
C TYR A 35 4.20 -4.92 8.13
N ASP A 36 3.65 -6.05 7.67
CA ASP A 36 4.09 -7.38 8.11
C ASP A 36 4.18 -8.31 6.89
N ASP A 37 4.30 -9.62 7.13
CA ASP A 37 4.47 -10.60 6.06
C ASP A 37 3.23 -10.77 5.17
N THR A 38 2.07 -10.30 5.62
CA THR A 38 0.80 -10.51 4.92
C THR A 38 0.16 -9.23 4.44
N ALA A 39 0.40 -8.09 5.09
CA ALA A 39 -0.31 -6.85 4.80
C ALA A 39 0.54 -5.61 5.06
N VAL A 40 0.11 -4.52 4.43
CA VAL A 40 0.72 -3.19 4.57
C VAL A 40 -0.34 -2.27 5.14
N TYR A 41 0.05 -1.44 6.09
CA TYR A 41 -0.84 -0.48 6.77
C TYR A 41 -0.37 0.94 6.50
N GLY A 42 -1.31 1.86 6.40
CA GLY A 42 -0.96 3.24 6.12
C GLY A 42 -2.12 4.21 6.30
N THR A 43 -1.92 5.41 5.80
CA THR A 43 -2.85 6.52 6.02
C THR A 43 -4.14 6.44 5.19
N TRP A 44 -4.28 5.48 4.31
CA TRP A 44 -5.49 5.32 3.49
C TRP A 44 -6.72 4.91 4.31
N GLY A 45 -6.52 4.27 5.45
CA GLY A 45 -7.61 3.84 6.30
C GLY A 45 -7.14 2.82 7.32
N LEU A 46 -8.09 2.16 7.96
CA LEU A 46 -7.82 1.20 9.04
C LEU A 46 -7.55 -0.23 8.52
N ASP A 47 -7.87 -0.48 7.24
CA ASP A 47 -7.76 -1.82 6.68
C ASP A 47 -6.37 -2.07 6.09
N GLY A 48 -5.82 -3.23 6.37
CA GLY A 48 -4.53 -3.65 5.81
C GLY A 48 -4.64 -3.98 4.33
N LEU A 49 -3.63 -3.60 3.57
CA LEU A 49 -3.55 -3.86 2.14
C LEU A 49 -2.74 -5.12 1.90
N ASN A 50 -3.36 -6.14 1.34
CA ASN A 50 -2.66 -7.40 1.05
C ASN A 50 -1.65 -7.22 -0.09
N TYR A 51 -0.54 -7.95 -0.01
CA TYR A 51 0.47 -7.92 -1.09
C TYR A 51 -0.09 -8.38 -2.43
N ASP A 52 -1.14 -9.20 -2.42
CA ASP A 52 -1.79 -9.69 -3.64
C ASP A 52 -2.81 -8.70 -4.21
N ASP A 53 -3.13 -7.64 -3.50
CA ASP A 53 -4.02 -6.61 -3.99
C ASP A 53 -3.34 -5.78 -5.08
N ASP A 54 -4.13 -5.03 -5.84
CA ASP A 54 -3.64 -4.26 -6.97
C ASP A 54 -3.21 -2.85 -6.51
N TRP A 55 -1.92 -2.65 -6.38
CA TRP A 55 -1.36 -1.37 -5.92
C TRP A 55 0.10 -1.24 -6.34
N GLU A 56 0.62 -0.01 -6.28
CA GLU A 56 2.03 0.23 -6.61
C GLU A 56 2.64 1.26 -5.66
N ILE A 57 3.96 1.25 -5.59
CA ILE A 57 4.73 2.23 -4.82
C ILE A 57 5.09 3.38 -5.76
N LEU A 58 4.58 4.58 -5.46
CA LEU A 58 4.81 5.77 -6.28
C LEU A 58 6.13 6.45 -5.95
N GLU A 59 6.43 6.57 -4.65
CA GLU A 59 7.65 7.19 -4.17
C GLU A 59 8.20 6.41 -3.00
N VAL A 60 9.52 6.40 -2.91
CA VAL A 60 10.23 5.72 -1.83
C VAL A 60 10.40 6.69 -0.68
N GLY A 61 9.96 6.28 0.52
CA GLY A 61 10.20 7.03 1.74
C GLY A 61 11.66 6.92 2.17
N GLU A 62 12.10 7.90 2.91
CA GLU A 62 13.47 7.92 3.46
C GLU A 62 13.53 7.46 4.90
#